data_1861019009095cd172bc9c664a36cd9a
#
_entry.id   1861019009095cd172bc9c664a36cd9a
#
_cell.length_a   1.000
_cell.length_b   1.000
_cell.length_c   1.000
_cell.angle_alpha   90.00
_cell.angle_beta   90.00
_cell.angle_gamma   90.00
#
_symmetry.space_group_name_H-M   'P 1'
#
loop_
_entity.id
_entity.type
_entity.pdbx_description
1 polymer ?
#
loop_
_entity_poly.entity_id
_entity_poly.type
_entity_poly.pdbx_seq_one_letter_code
_entity_poly.pdbx_strand_id
1 'polypeptide(L)'
;YVLLYSIQRYLQKNNMYYIHGASMIVNNKGCLLIGKSGSGKTSFSLFMQEENNSEIIGDDSAIIKIENGEIYVVSGNDIIMCKKERQGFEYSHELRNYYKINKNNILLPIKVSEIIILDPSCVCSIEKNSLEIKRKLFEELSYDIMGVGYYNDSDNTVYPSRDTYKIARKRINNIQQIVNQQNIYKISGDYKFIYESINEILLLKKDERL
;
A
#
# COMPACT_ATOMS: atom_id res chain seq x y z
N TYR A 1 1.72 15.91 15.14
CA TYR A 1 2.73 15.89 14.04
C TYR A 1 4.10 15.46 14.55
N VAL A 2 4.67 16.05 15.63
CA VAL A 2 6.01 15.68 16.17
C VAL A 2 6.11 14.17 16.47
N LEU A 3 5.08 13.58 17.03
CA LEU A 3 5.03 12.14 17.34
C LEU A 3 5.08 11.29 16.07
N LEU A 4 4.27 11.62 15.06
CA LEU A 4 4.23 10.89 13.79
C LEU A 4 5.61 10.91 13.10
N TYR A 5 6.24 12.06 13.03
CA TYR A 5 7.60 12.20 12.53
C TYR A 5 8.62 11.36 13.27
N SER A 6 8.52 11.32 14.60
CA SER A 6 9.44 10.53 15.42
C SER A 6 9.26 9.03 15.18
N ILE A 7 8.01 8.58 15.02
CA ILE A 7 7.67 7.21 14.67
C ILE A 7 8.23 6.87 13.28
N GLN A 8 7.97 7.70 12.26
CA GLN A 8 8.49 7.46 10.91
C GLN A 8 10.02 7.38 10.87
N ARG A 9 10.70 8.26 11.58
CA ARG A 9 12.16 8.23 11.67
C ARG A 9 12.66 6.94 12.34
N TYR A 10 12.01 6.48 13.40
CA TYR A 10 12.31 5.22 14.06
C TYR A 10 12.10 4.04 13.13
N LEU A 11 10.96 3.98 12.45
CA LEU A 11 10.63 2.95 11.48
C LEU A 11 11.71 2.87 10.39
N GLN A 12 12.04 3.98 9.73
CA GLN A 12 12.99 3.99 8.63
C GLN A 12 14.44 3.63 9.06
N LYS A 13 14.85 3.96 10.28
CA LYS A 13 16.12 3.46 10.83
C LYS A 13 16.17 1.94 10.88
N ASN A 14 15.03 1.29 11.10
CA ASN A 14 14.87 -0.16 11.22
C ASN A 14 14.40 -0.83 9.93
N ASN A 15 14.57 -0.20 8.76
CA ASN A 15 14.07 -0.68 7.46
C ASN A 15 12.54 -0.89 7.42
N MET A 16 11.79 -0.25 8.28
CA MET A 16 10.35 -0.26 8.27
C MET A 16 9.82 1.04 7.70
N TYR A 17 8.70 0.96 6.99
CA TYR A 17 8.08 2.10 6.33
C TYR A 17 6.57 2.04 6.54
N TYR A 18 5.98 3.16 6.88
CA TYR A 18 4.54 3.34 6.80
C TYR A 18 4.18 3.61 5.34
N ILE A 19 3.13 2.98 4.86
CA ILE A 19 2.61 3.15 3.50
C ILE A 19 1.11 3.40 3.57
N HIS A 20 0.65 4.40 2.81
CA HIS A 20 -0.76 4.58 2.54
C HIS A 20 -1.19 3.59 1.46
N GLY A 21 -1.66 2.42 1.86
CA GLY A 21 -1.98 1.33 0.96
C GLY A 21 -2.85 0.26 1.62
N ALA A 22 -3.41 -0.61 0.80
CA ALA A 22 -4.07 -1.81 1.26
C ALA A 22 -3.14 -3.01 1.12
N SER A 23 -3.19 -3.92 2.07
CA SER A 23 -2.40 -5.15 2.08
C SER A 23 -3.31 -6.36 2.27
N MET A 24 -3.07 -7.42 1.51
CA MET A 24 -3.90 -8.60 1.48
C MET A 24 -3.11 -9.86 1.15
N ILE A 25 -3.71 -11.01 1.44
CA ILE A 25 -3.24 -12.33 1.02
C ILE A 25 -4.16 -12.81 -0.08
N VAL A 26 -3.61 -13.09 -1.26
CA VAL A 26 -4.32 -13.65 -2.41
C VAL A 26 -3.60 -14.92 -2.84
N ASN A 27 -4.29 -16.06 -2.87
CA ASN A 27 -3.69 -17.35 -3.19
C ASN A 27 -2.41 -17.66 -2.39
N ASN A 28 -2.43 -17.43 -1.08
CA ASN A 28 -1.30 -17.59 -0.15
C ASN A 28 -0.09 -16.69 -0.45
N LYS A 29 -0.26 -15.60 -1.19
CA LYS A 29 0.78 -14.63 -1.51
C LYS A 29 0.39 -13.24 -0.99
N GLY A 30 1.32 -12.55 -0.36
CA GLY A 30 1.11 -11.17 0.05
C GLY A 30 1.05 -10.25 -1.17
N CYS A 31 0.06 -9.38 -1.21
CA CYS A 31 -0.12 -8.33 -2.21
C CYS A 31 -0.23 -6.98 -1.51
N LEU A 32 0.45 -5.97 -2.07
CA LEU A 32 0.38 -4.59 -1.59
C LEU A 32 -0.20 -3.71 -2.68
N LEU A 33 -1.30 -3.03 -2.37
CA LEU A 33 -1.96 -2.06 -3.25
C LEU A 33 -1.59 -0.65 -2.80
N ILE A 34 -0.99 0.12 -3.69
CA ILE A 34 -0.59 1.52 -3.46
C ILE A 34 -1.37 2.42 -4.42
N GLY A 35 -1.71 3.61 -4.01
CA GLY A 35 -2.38 4.58 -4.87
C GLY A 35 -3.01 5.71 -4.08
N LYS A 36 -3.32 6.80 -4.75
CA LYS A 36 -3.94 7.98 -4.15
C LYS A 36 -5.28 7.66 -3.50
N SER A 37 -5.75 8.52 -2.62
CA SER A 37 -7.12 8.44 -2.09
C SER A 37 -8.11 8.42 -3.26
N GLY A 38 -9.10 7.51 -3.20
CA GLY A 38 -10.07 7.31 -4.28
C GLY A 38 -9.59 6.44 -5.45
N SER A 39 -8.38 5.90 -5.43
CA SER A 39 -7.89 5.01 -6.52
C SER A 39 -8.54 3.62 -6.55
N GLY A 40 -9.39 3.28 -5.58
CA GLY A 40 -10.13 2.02 -5.56
C GLY A 40 -9.48 0.91 -4.73
N LYS A 41 -8.42 1.18 -3.96
CA LYS A 41 -7.74 0.17 -3.10
C LYS A 41 -8.72 -0.62 -2.24
N THR A 42 -9.50 0.07 -1.41
CA THR A 42 -10.49 -0.54 -0.52
C THR A 42 -11.55 -1.33 -1.29
N SER A 43 -12.09 -0.76 -2.37
CA SER A 43 -13.12 -1.43 -3.19
C SER A 43 -12.57 -2.71 -3.80
N PHE A 44 -11.34 -2.69 -4.27
CA PHE A 44 -10.69 -3.86 -4.84
C PHE A 44 -10.38 -4.92 -3.77
N SER A 45 -9.86 -4.52 -2.61
CA SER A 45 -9.58 -5.46 -1.50
C SER A 45 -10.85 -6.20 -1.06
N LEU A 46 -11.96 -5.48 -0.94
CA LEU A 46 -13.25 -6.05 -0.60
C LEU A 46 -13.79 -6.98 -1.69
N PHE A 47 -13.66 -6.59 -2.96
CA PHE A 47 -14.03 -7.44 -4.09
C PHE A 47 -13.24 -8.76 -4.08
N MET A 48 -11.92 -8.70 -3.89
CA MET A 48 -11.08 -9.90 -3.83
C MET A 48 -11.42 -10.79 -2.63
N GLN A 49 -11.81 -10.22 -1.51
CA GLN A 49 -12.25 -10.99 -0.36
C GLN A 49 -13.57 -11.75 -0.64
N GLU A 50 -14.52 -11.11 -1.34
CA GLU A 50 -15.81 -11.71 -1.68
C GLU A 50 -15.70 -12.81 -2.74
N GLU A 51 -14.95 -12.55 -3.82
CA GLU A 51 -14.90 -13.42 -5.00
C GLU A 51 -13.82 -14.51 -4.93
N ASN A 52 -12.72 -14.26 -4.21
CA ASN A 52 -11.52 -15.11 -4.29
C ASN A 52 -11.03 -15.62 -2.93
N ASN A 53 -11.81 -15.56 -1.87
CA ASN A 53 -11.41 -15.98 -0.51
C ASN A 53 -10.07 -15.33 -0.07
N SER A 54 -9.81 -14.10 -0.49
CA SER A 54 -8.61 -13.39 -0.08
C SER A 54 -8.76 -12.86 1.34
N GLU A 55 -7.64 -12.71 2.05
CA GLU A 55 -7.64 -12.17 3.41
C GLU A 55 -7.06 -10.76 3.41
N ILE A 56 -7.77 -9.79 3.98
CA ILE A 56 -7.28 -8.42 4.11
C ILE A 56 -6.43 -8.32 5.38
N ILE A 57 -5.18 -7.86 5.25
CA ILE A 57 -4.25 -7.62 6.36
C ILE A 57 -4.45 -6.20 6.92
N GLY A 58 -4.66 -5.23 6.03
CA GLY A 58 -4.93 -3.84 6.36
C GLY A 58 -5.45 -3.07 5.17
N ASP A 59 -6.29 -2.09 5.44
CA ASP A 59 -6.81 -1.14 4.45
C ASP A 59 -6.36 0.26 4.83
N ASP A 60 -6.09 1.13 3.86
CA ASP A 60 -5.66 2.51 4.04
C ASP A 60 -4.25 2.70 4.65
N SER A 61 -3.78 1.78 5.49
CA SER A 61 -2.43 1.87 6.06
C SER A 61 -1.79 0.51 6.34
N ALA A 62 -0.50 0.41 6.05
CA ALA A 62 0.32 -0.73 6.38
C ALA A 62 1.72 -0.30 6.84
N ILE A 63 2.34 -1.09 7.71
CA ILE A 63 3.76 -1.00 8.00
C ILE A 63 4.44 -2.16 7.28
N ILE A 64 5.38 -1.82 6.42
CA ILE A 64 6.22 -2.80 5.74
C ILE A 64 7.64 -2.80 6.29
N LYS A 65 8.29 -3.94 6.23
CA LYS A 65 9.72 -4.12 6.49
C LYS A 65 10.43 -4.54 5.22
N ILE A 66 11.60 -3.97 4.96
CA ILE A 66 12.42 -4.28 3.78
C ILE A 66 13.70 -4.97 4.26
N GLU A 67 13.90 -6.19 3.80
CA GLU A 67 15.09 -6.99 4.10
C GLU A 67 15.63 -7.62 2.81
N ASN A 68 16.87 -7.30 2.45
CA ASN A 68 17.57 -7.83 1.27
C ASN A 68 16.77 -7.70 -0.05
N GLY A 69 16.02 -6.59 -0.20
CA GLY A 69 15.16 -6.34 -1.35
C GLY A 69 13.80 -7.04 -1.33
N GLU A 70 13.54 -7.85 -0.32
CA GLU A 70 12.22 -8.42 -0.06
C GLU A 70 11.40 -7.52 0.84
N ILE A 71 10.09 -7.51 0.63
CA ILE A 71 9.14 -6.74 1.41
C ILE A 71 8.27 -7.68 2.23
N TYR A 72 8.04 -7.29 3.48
CA TYR A 72 7.16 -7.99 4.39
C TYR A 72 6.14 -7.00 4.98
N VAL A 73 4.86 -7.33 4.95
CA VAL A 73 3.85 -6.63 5.76
C VAL A 73 3.99 -7.09 7.19
N VAL A 74 4.28 -6.17 8.10
CA VAL A 74 4.46 -6.45 9.53
C VAL A 74 3.30 -5.95 10.37
N SER A 75 2.48 -5.04 9.86
CA SER A 75 1.26 -4.55 10.49
C SER A 75 0.35 -3.90 9.44
N GLY A 76 -0.95 -3.87 9.72
CA GLY A 76 -1.96 -3.13 8.99
C GLY A 76 -3.04 -2.66 9.97
N ASN A 77 -3.83 -1.67 9.59
CA ASN A 77 -4.95 -1.24 10.41
C ASN A 77 -6.04 -2.33 10.49
N ASP A 78 -6.88 -2.24 11.51
CA ASP A 78 -7.92 -3.25 11.77
C ASP A 78 -9.31 -2.85 11.24
N ILE A 79 -9.40 -1.72 10.57
CA ILE A 79 -10.66 -1.12 10.17
C ILE A 79 -10.64 -0.81 8.67
N ILE A 80 -11.70 -1.20 7.99
CA ILE A 80 -12.01 -0.82 6.62
C ILE A 80 -13.03 0.31 6.65
N MET A 81 -12.79 1.35 5.87
CA MET A 81 -13.75 2.43 5.62
C MET A 81 -14.37 2.28 4.25
N CYS A 82 -15.69 2.17 4.15
CA CYS A 82 -16.35 2.19 2.86
C CYS A 82 -17.64 3.04 2.89
N LYS A 83 -18.03 3.55 1.71
CA LYS A 83 -19.25 4.36 1.56
C LYS A 83 -20.52 3.52 1.48
N LYS A 84 -20.41 2.25 1.11
CA LYS A 84 -21.54 1.34 0.97
C LYS A 84 -21.72 0.54 2.24
N GLU A 85 -22.96 0.36 2.65
CA GLU A 85 -23.33 -0.56 3.72
C GLU A 85 -23.06 -2.01 3.29
N ARG A 86 -22.46 -2.80 4.20
CA ARG A 86 -22.14 -4.22 4.02
C ARG A 86 -22.47 -4.98 5.28
N GLN A 87 -22.55 -6.29 5.22
CA GLN A 87 -22.72 -7.12 6.42
C GLN A 87 -21.52 -6.95 7.37
N GLY A 88 -21.78 -6.93 8.67
CA GLY A 88 -20.74 -6.82 9.69
C GLY A 88 -20.20 -5.40 9.92
N PHE A 89 -20.96 -4.36 9.54
CA PHE A 89 -20.57 -3.01 9.88
C PHE A 89 -20.65 -2.77 11.40
N GLU A 90 -19.68 -2.08 11.97
CA GLU A 90 -19.62 -1.82 13.41
C GLU A 90 -20.22 -0.46 13.78
N TYR A 91 -19.90 0.57 13.01
CA TYR A 91 -20.46 1.91 13.23
C TYR A 91 -20.36 2.77 11.96
N SER A 92 -21.16 3.82 11.92
CA SER A 92 -21.10 4.81 10.86
C SER A 92 -20.72 6.19 11.44
N HIS A 93 -19.90 6.93 10.69
CA HIS A 93 -19.57 8.30 11.00
C HIS A 93 -19.59 9.11 9.71
N GLU A 94 -20.34 10.20 9.68
CA GLU A 94 -20.60 10.99 8.49
C GLU A 94 -21.23 10.12 7.38
N LEU A 95 -20.59 10.01 6.21
CA LEU A 95 -21.04 9.20 5.06
C LEU A 95 -20.24 7.91 4.89
N ARG A 96 -19.60 7.42 5.95
CA ARG A 96 -18.73 6.23 5.90
C ARG A 96 -19.15 5.19 6.91
N ASN A 97 -19.11 3.94 6.50
CA ASN A 97 -19.30 2.78 7.34
C ASN A 97 -17.95 2.13 7.65
N TYR A 98 -17.81 1.65 8.87
CA TYR A 98 -16.57 1.10 9.41
C TYR A 98 -16.77 -0.37 9.73
N TYR A 99 -15.86 -1.20 9.23
CA TYR A 99 -15.88 -2.65 9.38
C TYR A 99 -14.57 -3.11 9.99
N LYS A 100 -14.65 -4.02 10.94
CA LYS A 100 -13.47 -4.63 11.53
C LYS A 100 -12.91 -5.73 10.64
N ILE A 101 -11.60 -5.72 10.41
CA ILE A 101 -10.90 -6.78 9.70
C ILE A 101 -10.72 -7.98 10.64
N ASN A 102 -11.19 -9.14 10.22
CA ASN A 102 -10.93 -10.38 10.95
C ASN A 102 -9.53 -10.91 10.58
N LYS A 103 -8.60 -10.86 11.54
CA LYS A 103 -7.21 -11.29 11.37
C LYS A 103 -6.87 -12.58 12.14
N ASN A 104 -7.85 -13.31 12.62
CA ASN A 104 -7.62 -14.45 13.50
C ASN A 104 -6.70 -15.53 12.92
N ASN A 105 -6.64 -15.66 11.60
CA ASN A 105 -5.83 -16.66 10.91
C ASN A 105 -4.57 -16.06 10.25
N ILE A 106 -4.34 -14.76 10.37
CA ILE A 106 -3.21 -14.10 9.70
C ILE A 106 -1.99 -14.09 10.62
N LEU A 107 -0.95 -14.79 10.22
CA LEU A 107 0.34 -14.80 10.91
C LEU A 107 1.30 -13.80 10.23
N LEU A 108 1.60 -12.70 10.90
CA LEU A 108 2.58 -11.72 10.45
C LEU A 108 4.00 -12.11 10.89
N PRO A 109 5.05 -11.77 10.14
CA PRO A 109 5.05 -10.97 8.91
C PRO A 109 4.69 -11.77 7.66
N ILE A 110 4.01 -11.14 6.70
CA ILE A 110 3.66 -11.73 5.40
C ILE A 110 4.61 -11.20 4.31
N LYS A 111 5.28 -12.10 3.60
CA LYS A 111 6.09 -11.74 2.45
C LYS A 111 5.21 -11.22 1.31
N VAL A 112 5.53 -10.04 0.77
CA VAL A 112 4.88 -9.44 -0.39
C VAL A 112 5.48 -10.03 -1.65
N SER A 113 4.65 -10.61 -2.51
CA SER A 113 5.04 -11.15 -3.81
C SER A 113 4.77 -10.18 -4.95
N GLU A 114 3.71 -9.39 -4.83
CA GLU A 114 3.26 -8.46 -5.87
C GLU A 114 2.97 -7.09 -5.25
N ILE A 115 3.45 -6.05 -5.91
CA ILE A 115 3.13 -4.66 -5.57
C ILE A 115 2.40 -4.06 -6.75
N ILE A 116 1.23 -3.49 -6.51
CA ILE A 116 0.39 -2.90 -7.55
C ILE A 116 0.11 -1.45 -7.20
N ILE A 117 0.51 -0.56 -8.10
CA ILE A 117 0.24 0.88 -8.01
C ILE A 117 -0.98 1.18 -8.87
N LEU A 118 -2.04 1.66 -8.23
CA LEU A 118 -3.30 2.01 -8.89
C LEU A 118 -3.27 3.49 -9.29
N ASP A 119 -3.49 3.75 -10.57
CA ASP A 119 -3.49 5.10 -11.15
C ASP A 119 -4.70 5.31 -12.06
N PRO A 120 -5.92 5.55 -11.51
CA PRO A 120 -7.11 5.76 -12.31
C PRO A 120 -6.92 6.91 -13.32
N SER A 121 -7.13 6.62 -14.59
CA SER A 121 -6.94 7.57 -15.71
C SER A 121 -7.79 7.20 -16.91
N CYS A 122 -7.81 8.05 -17.93
CA CYS A 122 -8.49 7.75 -19.19
C CYS A 122 -7.65 6.87 -20.13
N VAL A 123 -6.38 6.66 -19.84
CA VAL A 123 -5.46 5.87 -20.67
C VAL A 123 -5.19 4.53 -19.99
N CYS A 124 -5.57 3.44 -20.65
CA CYS A 124 -5.34 2.10 -20.15
C CYS A 124 -3.89 1.66 -20.45
N SER A 125 -3.14 1.33 -19.40
CA SER A 125 -1.78 0.82 -19.54
C SER A 125 -1.37 -0.01 -18.32
N ILE A 126 -0.47 -0.96 -18.56
CA ILE A 126 0.21 -1.73 -17.52
C ILE A 126 1.70 -1.51 -17.70
N GLU A 127 2.36 -0.96 -16.70
CA GLU A 127 3.80 -0.79 -16.66
C GLU A 127 4.40 -1.73 -15.63
N LYS A 128 5.59 -2.26 -15.91
CA LYS A 128 6.34 -3.11 -14.98
C LYS A 128 7.73 -2.54 -14.75
N ASN A 129 8.09 -2.30 -13.49
CA ASN A 129 9.42 -1.86 -13.06
C ASN A 129 9.96 -0.61 -13.78
N SER A 130 9.08 0.29 -14.23
CA SER A 130 9.43 1.52 -14.94
C SER A 130 10.08 2.57 -14.03
N LEU A 131 10.65 3.63 -14.62
CA LEU A 131 11.16 4.78 -13.89
C LEU A 131 10.03 5.48 -13.10
N GLU A 132 8.84 5.52 -13.66
CA GLU A 132 7.65 6.09 -13.00
C GLU A 132 7.30 5.32 -11.73
N ILE A 133 7.39 4.00 -11.76
CA ILE A 133 7.21 3.13 -10.58
C ILE A 133 8.24 3.48 -9.49
N LYS A 134 9.52 3.65 -9.86
CA LYS A 134 10.57 4.05 -8.91
C LYS A 134 10.25 5.38 -8.25
N ARG A 135 9.79 6.35 -9.04
CA ARG A 135 9.38 7.67 -8.55
C ARG A 135 8.21 7.57 -7.57
N LYS A 136 7.17 6.82 -7.92
CA LYS A 136 6.00 6.62 -7.06
C LYS A 136 6.37 5.94 -5.73
N LEU A 137 7.17 4.89 -5.76
CA LEU A 137 7.65 4.25 -4.53
C LEU A 137 8.48 5.20 -3.66
N PHE A 138 9.32 6.02 -4.27
CA PHE A 138 10.07 7.02 -3.53
C PHE A 138 9.15 8.06 -2.88
N GLU A 139 8.13 8.54 -3.58
CA GLU A 139 7.13 9.45 -3.06
C GLU A 139 6.41 8.83 -1.85
N GLU A 140 5.89 7.61 -1.97
CA GLU A 140 5.18 6.91 -0.89
C GLU A 140 6.05 6.67 0.35
N LEU A 141 7.26 6.15 0.16
CA LEU A 141 8.17 5.86 1.26
C LEU A 141 8.78 7.12 1.91
N SER A 142 8.63 8.27 1.27
CA SER A 142 9.17 9.55 1.74
C SER A 142 8.12 10.48 2.30
N TYR A 143 6.84 10.22 2.04
CA TYR A 143 5.74 11.16 2.23
C TYR A 143 5.75 11.82 3.61
N ASP A 144 5.78 11.03 4.67
CA ASP A 144 5.69 11.56 6.03
C ASP A 144 7.01 12.07 6.61
N ILE A 145 8.16 11.77 5.98
CA ILE A 145 9.47 12.16 6.53
C ILE A 145 10.03 13.42 5.89
N MET A 146 9.65 13.69 4.66
CA MET A 146 10.14 14.87 3.93
C MET A 146 9.41 16.17 4.32
N GLY A 147 8.33 16.07 5.09
CA GLY A 147 7.53 17.23 5.46
C GLY A 147 6.73 17.83 4.29
N VAL A 148 6.69 17.14 3.17
CA VAL A 148 5.95 17.56 1.98
C VAL A 148 4.47 17.26 2.23
N GLY A 149 3.65 18.28 2.41
CA GLY A 149 2.20 18.14 2.54
C GLY A 149 1.59 18.58 3.88
N TYR A 150 2.39 18.83 4.89
CA TYR A 150 1.87 19.39 6.15
C TYR A 150 1.93 20.92 6.13
N TYR A 151 1.09 21.50 5.29
CA TYR A 151 0.69 22.90 5.44
C TYR A 151 -0.45 22.93 6.46
N ASN A 152 -0.21 23.56 7.60
CA ASN A 152 -1.32 23.95 8.45
C ASN A 152 -1.83 25.28 7.93
N ASP A 153 -2.95 25.28 7.23
CA ASP A 153 -3.56 26.48 6.61
C ASP A 153 -3.84 27.58 7.63
N SER A 154 -3.95 27.25 8.93
CA SER A 154 -4.22 28.22 9.99
C SER A 154 -2.99 29.02 10.46
N ASP A 155 -1.78 28.45 10.38
CA ASP A 155 -0.60 29.03 11.03
C ASP A 155 0.58 29.30 10.10
N ASN A 156 0.49 28.98 8.81
CA ASN A 156 1.60 29.07 7.83
C ASN A 156 2.92 28.44 8.31
N THR A 157 2.84 27.48 9.22
CA THR A 157 4.03 26.83 9.79
C THR A 157 4.52 25.71 8.86
N VAL A 158 5.69 25.89 8.30
CA VAL A 158 6.40 24.83 7.55
C VAL A 158 7.19 24.01 8.56
N TYR A 159 6.81 22.75 8.76
CA TYR A 159 7.62 21.85 9.58
C TYR A 159 8.88 21.44 8.82
N PRO A 160 10.07 21.63 9.41
CA PRO A 160 11.31 21.27 8.76
C PRO A 160 11.37 19.76 8.53
N SER A 161 11.85 19.38 7.34
CA SER A 161 12.12 17.97 7.04
C SER A 161 13.08 17.38 8.09
N ARG A 162 12.71 16.21 8.62
CA ARG A 162 13.57 15.43 9.52
C ARG A 162 14.33 14.33 8.79
N ASP A 163 14.30 14.36 7.47
CA ASP A 163 15.08 13.46 6.66
C ASP A 163 16.58 13.78 6.82
N THR A 164 17.38 12.76 6.94
CA THR A 164 18.81 12.88 7.00
C THR A 164 19.43 12.20 5.78
N TYR A 165 20.58 12.66 5.33
CA TYR A 165 21.30 12.05 4.21
C TYR A 165 21.42 10.52 4.38
N LYS A 166 21.70 10.04 5.58
CA LYS A 166 21.82 8.61 5.88
C LYS A 166 20.49 7.85 5.67
N ILE A 167 19.39 8.42 6.13
CA ILE A 167 18.04 7.81 5.98
C ILE A 167 17.59 7.86 4.53
N ALA A 168 17.77 9.02 3.87
CA ALA A 168 17.43 9.19 2.46
C ALA A 168 18.21 8.23 1.56
N ARG A 169 19.53 8.12 1.75
CA ARG A 169 20.37 7.18 0.99
C ARG A 169 19.97 5.73 1.20
N LYS A 170 19.64 5.33 2.45
CA LYS A 170 19.15 4.00 2.77
C LYS A 170 17.83 3.72 2.05
N ARG A 171 16.90 4.66 2.07
CA ARG A 171 15.61 4.56 1.37
C ARG A 171 15.79 4.38 -0.14
N ILE A 172 16.67 5.17 -0.78
CA ILE A 172 16.98 5.03 -2.20
C ILE A 172 17.54 3.64 -2.51
N ASN A 173 18.49 3.15 -1.71
CA ASN A 173 19.05 1.81 -1.90
C ASN A 173 17.99 0.73 -1.76
N ASN A 174 17.11 0.84 -0.77
CA ASN A 174 16.00 -0.10 -0.59
C ASN A 174 15.05 -0.10 -1.80
N ILE A 175 14.69 1.07 -2.32
CA ILE A 175 13.83 1.19 -3.51
C ILE A 175 14.50 0.54 -4.72
N GLN A 176 15.79 0.75 -4.93
CA GLN A 176 16.54 0.12 -6.02
C GLN A 176 16.53 -1.41 -5.90
N GLN A 177 16.74 -1.94 -4.69
CA GLN A 177 16.68 -3.38 -4.45
C GLN A 177 15.27 -3.95 -4.71
N ILE A 178 14.23 -3.29 -4.20
CA ILE A 178 12.84 -3.68 -4.42
C ILE A 178 12.53 -3.76 -5.91
N VAL A 179 12.82 -2.71 -6.68
CA VAL A 179 12.50 -2.65 -8.11
C VAL A 179 13.27 -3.72 -8.91
N ASN A 180 14.44 -4.11 -8.43
CA ASN A 180 15.22 -5.14 -9.11
C ASN A 180 14.78 -6.58 -8.77
N GLN A 181 14.14 -6.79 -7.62
CA GLN A 181 13.82 -8.12 -7.10
C GLN A 181 12.33 -8.42 -7.04
N GLN A 182 11.47 -7.41 -6.98
CA GLN A 182 10.03 -7.57 -6.83
C GLN A 182 9.29 -7.36 -8.17
N ASN A 183 8.14 -7.99 -8.28
CA ASN A 183 7.20 -7.69 -9.34
C ASN A 183 6.37 -6.48 -8.94
N ILE A 184 6.61 -5.36 -9.61
CA ILE A 184 5.90 -4.12 -9.35
C ILE A 184 5.22 -3.68 -10.63
N TYR A 185 3.92 -3.50 -10.54
CA TYR A 185 3.08 -3.07 -11.63
C TYR A 185 2.47 -1.70 -11.32
N LYS A 186 2.43 -0.83 -12.29
CA LYS A 186 1.56 0.35 -12.29
C LYS A 186 0.46 0.09 -13.30
N ILE A 187 -0.77 0.13 -12.84
CA ILE A 187 -1.95 -0.09 -13.68
C ILE A 187 -2.72 1.22 -13.75
N SER A 188 -2.78 1.78 -14.94
CA SER A 188 -3.53 3.00 -15.24
C SER A 188 -4.73 2.64 -16.09
N GLY A 189 -5.87 3.30 -15.88
CA GLY A 189 -7.08 3.06 -16.66
C GLY A 189 -8.35 3.39 -15.90
N ASP A 190 -9.49 3.03 -16.48
CA ASP A 190 -10.75 3.04 -15.75
C ASP A 190 -10.80 1.89 -14.70
N TYR A 191 -11.78 1.95 -13.82
CA TYR A 191 -11.88 0.94 -12.75
C TYR A 191 -12.07 -0.48 -13.27
N LYS A 192 -12.77 -0.67 -14.38
CA LYS A 192 -13.01 -1.99 -14.98
C LYS A 192 -11.69 -2.57 -15.48
N PHE A 193 -10.93 -1.81 -16.26
CA PHE A 193 -9.62 -2.23 -16.75
C PHE A 193 -8.65 -2.55 -15.62
N ILE A 194 -8.60 -1.70 -14.58
CA ILE A 194 -7.77 -1.92 -13.40
C ILE A 194 -8.13 -3.25 -12.74
N TYR A 195 -9.41 -3.52 -12.49
CA TYR A 195 -9.85 -4.76 -11.83
C TYR A 195 -9.54 -6.01 -12.66
N GLU A 196 -9.80 -5.98 -13.97
CA GLU A 196 -9.48 -7.08 -14.88
C GLU A 196 -7.97 -7.35 -14.88
N SER A 197 -7.15 -6.32 -15.01
CA SER A 197 -5.69 -6.43 -15.01
C SER A 197 -5.12 -6.99 -13.70
N ILE A 198 -5.64 -6.58 -12.55
CA ILE A 198 -5.18 -7.09 -11.25
C ILE A 198 -5.57 -8.55 -11.10
N ASN A 199 -6.80 -8.91 -11.47
CA ASN A 199 -7.23 -10.31 -11.45
C ASN A 199 -6.33 -11.18 -12.31
N GLU A 200 -5.99 -10.73 -13.50
CA GLU A 200 -5.05 -11.43 -14.38
C GLU A 200 -3.69 -11.61 -13.72
N ILE A 201 -3.09 -10.54 -13.16
CA ILE A 201 -1.78 -10.59 -12.51
C ILE A 201 -1.79 -11.52 -11.29
N LEU A 202 -2.84 -11.51 -10.48
CA LEU A 202 -2.88 -12.25 -9.21
C LEU A 202 -3.41 -13.69 -9.37
N LEU A 203 -4.28 -13.95 -10.35
CA LEU A 203 -4.94 -15.24 -10.51
C LEU A 203 -4.29 -16.14 -11.56
N LEU A 204 -3.77 -15.58 -12.67
CA LEU A 204 -3.16 -16.39 -13.76
C LEU A 204 -1.85 -17.07 -13.38
N LYS A 205 -1.18 -16.67 -12.29
CA LYS A 205 0.01 -17.38 -11.80
C LYS A 205 -0.29 -18.72 -11.10
N LYS A 206 -1.51 -19.27 -11.27
CA LYS A 206 -1.86 -20.60 -10.76
C LYS A 206 -1.24 -21.74 -11.59
N ASP A 207 -0.96 -21.52 -12.87
CA ASP A 207 -0.66 -22.59 -13.83
C ASP A 207 0.84 -22.79 -14.16
N GLU A 208 1.75 -21.97 -13.61
CA GLU A 208 3.20 -22.17 -13.88
C GLU A 208 3.89 -23.18 -12.94
N ARG A 209 3.12 -24.05 -12.24
CA ARG A 209 3.65 -25.17 -11.45
C ARG A 209 2.89 -26.45 -11.72
N LEU A 210 3.07 -26.97 -12.93
CA LEU A 210 2.87 -28.39 -13.24
C LEU A 210 4.14 -28.92 -13.90
#